data_8d0cbe7b78c8d8f29d5e2acaca70ea0e
#
_entry.id   8d0cbe7b78c8d8f29d5e2acaca70ea0e
#
_cell.length_a   1.000
_cell.length_b   1.000
_cell.length_c   1.000
_cell.angle_alpha   90.00
_cell.angle_beta   90.00
_cell.angle_gamma   90.00
#
_symmetry.space_group_name_H-M   'P 1'
#
loop_
_entity.id
_entity.type
_entity.pdbx_description
1 polymer ?
#
loop_
_entity_poly.entity_id
_entity_poly.type
_entity_poly.pdbx_seq_one_letter_code
_entity_poly.pdbx_strand_id
1 'polypeptide(L)'
;MRPHEFAKELGVSVETLRRWDRSDKLKAKRTPSNHRYYTEDDLAKAKGFKPTQEKRLIKVYCRVSSPKQKNELANQKKAMEQFCLARGLAVDEWIEETGGGLNFNRPKFLGLIEDGLYGSIELIVVAHKDRLCRFAFDLIAQLLKKRGCQIVVANQESLSPQQELVEDLMAIIHCFSCRLYGARSYRKDKEKAIREILDIPPETLLKLQNKIQF
;
A
#
# COMPACT_ATOMS: atom_id res chain seq x y z
N MET A 1 17.51 -23.36 13.05
CA MET A 1 16.35 -24.19 13.50
C MET A 1 16.62 -25.66 13.21
N ARG A 2 16.24 -26.54 14.12
CA ARG A 2 16.30 -28.00 13.89
C ARG A 2 15.18 -28.45 12.95
N PRO A 3 15.32 -29.59 12.22
CA PRO A 3 14.30 -30.01 11.24
C PRO A 3 12.89 -30.17 11.82
N HIS A 4 12.72 -30.58 13.07
CA HIS A 4 11.39 -30.72 13.67
C HIS A 4 10.74 -29.37 14.01
N GLU A 5 11.51 -28.36 14.45
CA GLU A 5 11.05 -27.02 14.71
C GLU A 5 10.62 -26.35 13.40
N PHE A 6 11.46 -26.50 12.38
CA PHE A 6 11.20 -25.96 11.06
C PHE A 6 9.95 -26.60 10.40
N ALA A 7 9.79 -27.92 10.56
CA ALA A 7 8.61 -28.65 10.09
C ALA A 7 7.33 -28.15 10.76
N LYS A 8 7.37 -27.92 12.07
CA LYS A 8 6.25 -27.38 12.85
C LYS A 8 5.84 -25.98 12.37
N GLU A 9 6.83 -25.11 12.12
CA GLU A 9 6.59 -23.73 11.63
C GLU A 9 6.00 -23.68 10.22
N LEU A 10 6.26 -24.69 9.39
CA LEU A 10 5.71 -24.82 8.02
C LEU A 10 4.41 -25.61 7.95
N GLY A 11 3.99 -26.27 9.05
CA GLY A 11 2.83 -27.16 9.04
C GLY A 11 3.04 -28.43 8.22
N VAL A 12 4.27 -28.93 8.09
CA VAL A 12 4.62 -30.14 7.32
C VAL A 12 5.32 -31.17 8.19
N SER A 13 5.42 -32.44 7.71
CA SER A 13 6.18 -33.47 8.40
C SER A 13 7.68 -33.33 8.16
N VAL A 14 8.50 -33.83 9.10
CA VAL A 14 9.96 -33.89 8.93
C VAL A 14 10.34 -34.75 7.70
N GLU A 15 9.55 -35.76 7.37
CA GLU A 15 9.79 -36.62 6.20
C GLU A 15 9.53 -35.81 4.89
N THR A 16 8.57 -34.91 4.89
CA THR A 16 8.36 -33.97 3.79
C THR A 16 9.59 -33.08 3.57
N LEU A 17 10.19 -32.54 4.65
CA LEU A 17 11.44 -31.78 4.57
C LEU A 17 12.60 -32.60 4.02
N ARG A 18 12.74 -33.86 4.42
CA ARG A 18 13.76 -34.78 3.87
C ARG A 18 13.55 -35.06 2.39
N ARG A 19 12.30 -35.19 1.96
CA ARG A 19 11.95 -35.32 0.54
C ARG A 19 12.29 -34.06 -0.26
N TRP A 20 11.99 -32.89 0.26
CA TRP A 20 12.34 -31.61 -0.35
C TRP A 20 13.86 -31.38 -0.43
N ASP A 21 14.62 -31.78 0.59
CA ASP A 21 16.09 -31.76 0.59
C ASP A 21 16.67 -32.67 -0.51
N ARG A 22 16.07 -33.87 -0.73
CA ARG A 22 16.48 -34.79 -1.78
C ARG A 22 16.11 -34.34 -3.18
N SER A 23 14.98 -33.65 -3.34
CA SER A 23 14.48 -33.15 -4.65
C SER A 23 14.98 -31.73 -4.99
N ASP A 24 15.92 -31.18 -4.23
CA ASP A 24 16.43 -29.80 -4.37
C ASP A 24 15.34 -28.70 -4.25
N LYS A 25 14.13 -29.06 -3.83
CA LYS A 25 13.04 -28.10 -3.64
C LYS A 25 13.32 -27.16 -2.45
N LEU A 26 13.90 -27.69 -1.37
CA LEU A 26 14.37 -26.94 -0.20
C LEU A 26 15.57 -27.67 0.41
N LYS A 27 16.76 -27.19 0.08
CA LYS A 27 18.02 -27.83 0.51
C LYS A 27 18.34 -27.49 1.95
N ALA A 28 18.55 -28.53 2.78
CA ALA A 28 18.99 -28.37 4.16
C ALA A 28 20.47 -27.99 4.21
N LYS A 29 20.82 -27.05 5.09
CA LYS A 29 22.22 -26.80 5.46
C LYS A 29 22.71 -27.91 6.37
N ARG A 30 24.03 -28.12 6.37
CA ARG A 30 24.66 -29.17 7.16
C ARG A 30 25.64 -28.61 8.19
N THR A 31 25.60 -29.12 9.40
CA THR A 31 26.64 -28.84 10.38
C THR A 31 27.93 -29.63 9.99
N PRO A 32 29.09 -29.31 10.56
CA PRO A 32 30.30 -30.13 10.38
C PRO A 32 30.11 -31.63 10.72
N SER A 33 29.18 -31.93 11.65
CA SER A 33 28.77 -33.28 12.01
C SER A 33 27.68 -33.88 11.13
N ASN A 34 27.43 -33.29 9.93
CA ASN A 34 26.46 -33.71 8.93
C ASN A 34 24.97 -33.70 9.37
N HIS A 35 24.62 -33.01 10.46
CA HIS A 35 23.23 -32.82 10.86
C HIS A 35 22.57 -31.72 10.05
N ARG A 36 21.31 -31.96 9.63
CA ARG A 36 20.50 -30.97 8.91
C ARG A 36 20.05 -29.84 9.83
N TYR A 37 20.15 -28.62 9.34
CA TYR A 37 19.53 -27.45 9.96
C TYR A 37 19.02 -26.48 8.89
N TYR A 38 18.10 -25.61 9.30
CA TYR A 38 17.49 -24.56 8.46
C TYR A 38 17.62 -23.22 9.16
N THR A 39 17.76 -22.17 8.38
CA THR A 39 17.81 -20.78 8.88
C THR A 39 16.42 -20.14 8.84
N GLU A 40 16.27 -18.97 9.43
CA GLU A 40 15.05 -18.16 9.31
C GLU A 40 14.81 -17.73 7.87
N ASP A 41 15.88 -17.45 7.09
CA ASP A 41 15.78 -17.18 5.67
C ASP A 41 15.22 -18.37 4.88
N ASP A 42 15.61 -19.59 5.24
CA ASP A 42 15.06 -20.80 4.62
C ASP A 42 13.57 -20.95 4.94
N LEU A 43 13.16 -20.54 6.16
CA LEU A 43 11.75 -20.51 6.56
C LEU A 43 10.98 -19.45 5.76
N ALA A 44 11.54 -18.27 5.62
CA ALA A 44 10.96 -17.19 4.83
C ALA A 44 10.76 -17.63 3.36
N LYS A 45 11.80 -18.22 2.74
CA LYS A 45 11.71 -18.79 1.38
C LYS A 45 10.63 -19.87 1.26
N ALA A 46 10.56 -20.78 2.23
CA ALA A 46 9.60 -21.88 2.22
C ALA A 46 8.16 -21.40 2.40
N LYS A 47 7.95 -20.29 3.11
CA LYS A 47 6.68 -19.56 3.26
C LYS A 47 6.37 -18.63 2.08
N GLY A 48 7.22 -18.60 1.04
CA GLY A 48 7.05 -17.75 -0.14
C GLY A 48 7.60 -16.33 0.00
N PHE A 49 8.35 -16.05 1.08
CA PHE A 49 9.04 -14.77 1.24
C PHE A 49 10.39 -14.80 0.50
N LYS A 50 10.70 -13.75 -0.26
CA LYS A 50 12.03 -13.61 -0.87
C LYS A 50 13.10 -13.44 0.21
N PRO A 51 14.30 -14.04 0.04
CA PRO A 51 15.38 -13.91 1.04
C PRO A 51 15.90 -12.47 1.13
N THR A 52 16.23 -12.07 2.33
CA THR A 52 16.65 -10.71 2.74
C THR A 52 18.05 -10.29 2.20
N GLN A 53 18.68 -11.05 1.32
CA GLN A 53 20.07 -10.79 0.86
C GLN A 53 20.17 -10.00 -0.46
N GLU A 54 19.06 -9.73 -1.16
CA GLU A 54 19.10 -8.81 -2.31
C GLU A 54 19.01 -7.37 -1.81
N LYS A 55 19.72 -6.44 -2.48
CA LYS A 55 19.62 -4.99 -2.25
C LYS A 55 18.13 -4.62 -2.23
N ARG A 56 17.66 -4.13 -1.10
CA ARG A 56 16.28 -3.72 -0.94
C ARG A 56 16.07 -2.39 -1.67
N LEU A 57 14.92 -2.26 -2.30
CA LEU A 57 14.63 -1.15 -3.21
C LEU A 57 14.03 0.05 -2.48
N ILE A 58 14.34 1.24 -2.98
CA ILE A 58 13.67 2.50 -2.63
C ILE A 58 12.70 2.82 -3.76
N LYS A 59 11.40 2.84 -3.46
CA LYS A 59 10.34 3.10 -4.43
C LYS A 59 9.59 4.39 -4.09
N VAL A 60 9.28 5.19 -5.11
CA VAL A 60 8.41 6.37 -4.98
C VAL A 60 7.07 6.04 -5.61
N TYR A 61 5.99 6.31 -4.88
CA TYR A 61 4.64 6.09 -5.36
C TYR A 61 3.89 7.41 -5.50
N CYS A 62 3.45 7.70 -6.72
CA CYS A 62 2.67 8.87 -7.09
C CYS A 62 1.29 8.44 -7.60
N ARG A 63 0.23 9.13 -7.18
CA ARG A 63 -1.14 8.80 -7.54
C ARG A 63 -2.01 10.03 -7.78
N VAL A 64 -2.90 9.91 -8.76
CA VAL A 64 -4.04 10.80 -8.96
C VAL A 64 -5.32 9.98 -9.08
N SER A 65 -6.48 10.57 -8.80
CA SER A 65 -7.76 9.86 -8.84
C SER A 65 -8.29 9.69 -10.26
N SER A 66 -7.97 10.59 -11.17
CA SER A 66 -8.55 10.67 -12.51
C SER A 66 -7.49 10.79 -13.61
N PRO A 67 -7.71 10.21 -14.80
CA PRO A 67 -6.83 10.43 -15.96
C PRO A 67 -6.74 11.90 -16.43
N LYS A 68 -7.70 12.72 -16.06
CA LYS A 68 -7.68 14.16 -16.34
C LYS A 68 -6.58 14.92 -15.58
N GLN A 69 -6.09 14.34 -14.48
CA GLN A 69 -5.09 14.92 -13.58
C GLN A 69 -3.64 14.55 -13.98
N LYS A 70 -3.36 14.29 -15.25
CA LYS A 70 -2.00 13.95 -15.72
C LYS A 70 -0.96 15.03 -15.37
N ASN A 71 -1.33 16.30 -15.47
CA ASN A 71 -0.43 17.40 -15.13
C ASN A 71 -0.12 17.44 -13.63
N GLU A 72 -1.10 17.12 -12.79
CA GLU A 72 -0.91 17.01 -11.33
C GLU A 72 0.00 15.84 -10.98
N LEU A 73 -0.15 14.71 -11.68
CA LEU A 73 0.72 13.55 -11.50
C LEU A 73 2.18 13.90 -11.86
N ALA A 74 2.38 14.58 -12.98
CA ALA A 74 3.70 15.04 -13.40
C ALA A 74 4.32 16.04 -12.40
N ASN A 75 3.53 16.99 -11.90
CA ASN A 75 3.96 17.92 -10.86
C ASN A 75 4.31 17.20 -9.55
N GLN A 76 3.50 16.22 -9.15
CA GLN A 76 3.75 15.40 -7.98
C GLN A 76 5.08 14.63 -8.12
N LYS A 77 5.32 14.00 -9.27
CA LYS A 77 6.57 13.31 -9.55
C LYS A 77 7.77 14.24 -9.46
N LYS A 78 7.72 15.40 -10.13
CA LYS A 78 8.80 16.41 -10.10
C LYS A 78 9.09 16.90 -8.67
N ALA A 79 8.05 17.13 -7.87
CA ALA A 79 8.22 17.51 -6.47
C ALA A 79 8.87 16.38 -5.64
N MET A 80 8.50 15.12 -5.91
CA MET A 80 9.12 13.96 -5.26
C MET A 80 10.57 13.75 -5.70
N GLU A 81 10.92 14.04 -6.96
CA GLU A 81 12.31 14.02 -7.45
C GLU A 81 13.17 15.01 -6.66
N GLN A 82 12.69 16.24 -6.49
CA GLN A 82 13.38 17.26 -5.69
C GLN A 82 13.51 16.85 -4.22
N PHE A 83 12.46 16.28 -3.64
CA PHE A 83 12.48 15.81 -2.26
C PHE A 83 13.48 14.67 -2.06
N CYS A 84 13.50 13.69 -2.94
CA CYS A 84 14.43 12.56 -2.87
C CYS A 84 15.88 13.02 -3.08
N LEU A 85 16.11 13.93 -4.03
CA LEU A 85 17.44 14.52 -4.27
C LEU A 85 17.94 15.28 -3.04
N ALA A 86 17.12 16.12 -2.43
CA ALA A 86 17.48 16.90 -1.23
C ALA A 86 17.79 16.01 -0.02
N ARG A 87 17.29 14.77 0.01
CA ARG A 87 17.55 13.78 1.07
C ARG A 87 18.62 12.74 0.70
N GLY A 88 19.23 12.85 -0.48
CA GLY A 88 20.22 11.88 -0.95
C GLY A 88 19.66 10.47 -1.16
N LEU A 89 18.36 10.34 -1.45
CA LEU A 89 17.72 9.05 -1.69
C LEU A 89 17.92 8.62 -3.14
N ALA A 90 18.62 7.50 -3.35
CA ALA A 90 18.75 6.88 -4.67
C ALA A 90 17.51 6.02 -4.96
N VAL A 91 16.55 6.58 -5.70
CA VAL A 91 15.29 5.91 -6.03
C VAL A 91 15.53 4.85 -7.10
N ASP A 92 15.16 3.59 -6.80
CA ASP A 92 15.30 2.47 -7.73
C ASP A 92 14.08 2.35 -8.67
N GLU A 93 12.87 2.73 -8.22
CA GLU A 93 11.65 2.62 -9.03
C GLU A 93 10.65 3.76 -8.75
N TRP A 94 10.07 4.29 -9.83
CA TRP A 94 9.00 5.28 -9.82
C TRP A 94 7.70 4.64 -10.25
N ILE A 95 6.70 4.65 -9.36
CA ILE A 95 5.39 4.05 -9.59
C ILE A 95 4.37 5.17 -9.71
N GLU A 96 3.76 5.27 -10.89
CA GLU A 96 2.70 6.22 -11.19
C GLU A 96 1.38 5.46 -11.39
N GLU A 97 0.32 5.85 -10.68
CA GLU A 97 -0.98 5.17 -10.76
C GLU A 97 -2.14 6.14 -10.85
N THR A 98 -3.16 5.77 -11.63
CA THR A 98 -4.43 6.48 -11.68
C THR A 98 -5.51 5.63 -11.04
N GLY A 99 -6.15 6.16 -10.00
CA GLY A 99 -7.21 5.46 -9.27
C GLY A 99 -7.54 6.14 -7.94
N GLY A 100 -8.77 6.04 -7.49
CA GLY A 100 -9.25 6.67 -6.24
C GLY A 100 -8.50 6.15 -5.00
N GLY A 101 -8.33 7.01 -3.99
CA GLY A 101 -7.66 6.68 -2.74
C GLY A 101 -8.38 5.63 -1.89
N LEU A 102 -9.67 5.43 -2.12
CA LEU A 102 -10.51 4.41 -1.49
C LEU A 102 -10.44 3.04 -2.18
N ASN A 103 -9.97 3.00 -3.43
CA ASN A 103 -9.87 1.76 -4.18
C ASN A 103 -8.58 1.03 -3.81
N PHE A 104 -8.67 -0.03 -3.03
CA PHE A 104 -7.54 -0.90 -2.69
C PHE A 104 -7.19 -1.91 -3.80
N ASN A 105 -8.06 -2.11 -4.80
CA ASN A 105 -7.82 -3.02 -5.92
C ASN A 105 -6.99 -2.38 -7.06
N ARG A 106 -6.15 -1.42 -6.74
CA ARG A 106 -5.23 -0.79 -7.69
C ARG A 106 -4.03 -1.71 -7.93
N PRO A 107 -3.75 -2.12 -9.19
CA PRO A 107 -2.74 -3.15 -9.46
C PRO A 107 -1.34 -2.77 -8.99
N LYS A 108 -0.91 -1.52 -9.23
CA LYS A 108 0.43 -1.07 -8.84
C LYS A 108 0.55 -0.88 -7.33
N PHE A 109 -0.51 -0.42 -6.67
CA PHE A 109 -0.59 -0.36 -5.22
C PHE A 109 -0.49 -1.74 -4.59
N LEU A 110 -1.26 -2.73 -5.09
CA LEU A 110 -1.19 -4.10 -4.58
C LEU A 110 0.21 -4.69 -4.74
N GLY A 111 0.82 -4.56 -5.92
CA GLY A 111 2.18 -5.03 -6.15
C GLY A 111 3.20 -4.35 -5.24
N LEU A 112 3.06 -3.04 -4.98
CA LEU A 112 3.91 -2.31 -4.04
C LEU A 112 3.79 -2.85 -2.61
N ILE A 113 2.56 -3.11 -2.16
CA ILE A 113 2.33 -3.67 -0.82
C ILE A 113 2.86 -5.11 -0.72
N GLU A 114 2.62 -5.95 -1.73
CA GLU A 114 3.14 -7.31 -1.80
C GLU A 114 4.67 -7.33 -1.74
N ASP A 115 5.34 -6.53 -2.56
CA ASP A 115 6.80 -6.40 -2.55
C ASP A 115 7.34 -5.95 -1.18
N GLY A 116 6.65 -5.01 -0.54
CA GLY A 116 7.00 -4.56 0.81
C GLY A 116 6.82 -5.67 1.86
N LEU A 117 5.75 -6.45 1.78
CA LEU A 117 5.50 -7.58 2.66
C LEU A 117 6.47 -8.74 2.42
N TYR A 118 6.92 -8.95 1.19
CA TYR A 118 7.99 -9.91 0.85
C TYR A 118 9.39 -9.44 1.26
N GLY A 119 9.54 -8.19 1.75
CA GLY A 119 10.79 -7.65 2.24
C GLY A 119 11.77 -7.19 1.15
N SER A 120 11.30 -7.04 -0.10
CA SER A 120 12.11 -6.55 -1.22
C SER A 120 12.25 -5.03 -1.25
N ILE A 121 11.45 -4.30 -0.46
CA ILE A 121 11.49 -2.84 -0.36
C ILE A 121 12.06 -2.41 1.00
N GLU A 122 12.97 -1.46 0.97
CA GLU A 122 13.49 -0.78 2.16
C GLU A 122 12.65 0.45 2.51
N LEU A 123 12.32 1.26 1.49
CA LEU A 123 11.67 2.53 1.67
C LEU A 123 10.62 2.79 0.58
N ILE A 124 9.44 3.18 0.99
CA ILE A 124 8.41 3.75 0.13
C ILE A 124 8.29 5.24 0.41
N VAL A 125 8.41 6.08 -0.61
CA VAL A 125 8.26 7.53 -0.50
C VAL A 125 6.95 7.95 -1.16
N VAL A 126 6.14 8.75 -0.46
CA VAL A 126 4.89 9.30 -0.95
C VAL A 126 4.78 10.79 -0.64
N ALA A 127 4.11 11.55 -1.49
CA ALA A 127 3.93 12.98 -1.29
C ALA A 127 3.08 13.28 -0.05
N HIS A 128 2.00 12.55 0.14
CA HIS A 128 1.08 12.64 1.26
C HIS A 128 0.51 11.26 1.59
N LYS A 129 0.02 11.03 2.82
CA LYS A 129 -0.57 9.75 3.26
C LYS A 129 -1.69 9.27 2.35
N ASP A 130 -2.56 10.18 1.90
CA ASP A 130 -3.69 9.90 1.03
C ASP A 130 -3.29 9.52 -0.41
N ARG A 131 -2.05 9.81 -0.83
CA ARG A 131 -1.52 9.30 -2.10
C ARG A 131 -1.33 7.80 -2.06
N LEU A 132 -0.94 7.25 -0.93
CA LEU A 132 -0.87 5.79 -0.77
C LEU A 132 -2.28 5.20 -0.64
N CYS A 133 -3.02 5.61 0.39
CA CYS A 133 -4.40 5.20 0.62
C CYS A 133 -5.11 6.20 1.54
N ARG A 134 -6.42 6.37 1.34
CA ARG A 134 -7.22 7.33 2.12
C ARG A 134 -7.46 6.82 3.55
N PHE A 135 -7.71 5.53 3.70
CA PHE A 135 -7.89 4.87 4.98
C PHE A 135 -6.85 3.79 5.20
N ALA A 136 -6.72 3.32 6.42
CA ALA A 136 -5.82 2.23 6.81
C ALA A 136 -4.31 2.50 6.59
N PHE A 137 -3.89 3.76 6.35
CA PHE A 137 -2.48 4.10 6.17
C PHE A 137 -1.62 3.58 7.33
N ASP A 138 -2.03 3.84 8.58
CA ASP A 138 -1.25 3.45 9.75
C ASP A 138 -1.18 1.93 9.92
N LEU A 139 -2.24 1.20 9.57
CA LEU A 139 -2.24 -0.27 9.54
C LEU A 139 -1.22 -0.80 8.52
N ILE A 140 -1.27 -0.28 7.28
CA ILE A 140 -0.34 -0.66 6.22
C ILE A 140 1.10 -0.34 6.62
N ALA A 141 1.35 0.85 7.16
CA ALA A 141 2.67 1.28 7.61
C ALA A 141 3.23 0.36 8.71
N GLN A 142 2.39 -0.06 9.67
CA GLN A 142 2.79 -1.00 10.72
C GLN A 142 3.10 -2.40 10.16
N LEU A 143 2.29 -2.90 9.21
CA LEU A 143 2.52 -4.20 8.59
C LEU A 143 3.84 -4.22 7.80
N LEU A 144 4.10 -3.18 7.00
CA LEU A 144 5.31 -3.03 6.22
C LEU A 144 6.55 -2.87 7.14
N LYS A 145 6.42 -2.08 8.21
CA LYS A 145 7.49 -1.90 9.21
C LYS A 145 7.94 -3.21 9.85
N LYS A 146 7.01 -4.14 10.12
CA LYS A 146 7.35 -5.49 10.63
C LYS A 146 8.20 -6.30 9.65
N ARG A 147 8.18 -5.96 8.37
CA ARG A 147 9.02 -6.54 7.31
C ARG A 147 10.25 -5.68 6.99
N GLY A 148 10.49 -4.64 7.80
CA GLY A 148 11.60 -3.71 7.65
C GLY A 148 11.42 -2.71 6.50
N CYS A 149 10.25 -2.60 5.88
CA CYS A 149 9.91 -1.55 4.91
C CYS A 149 9.39 -0.32 5.66
N GLN A 150 9.99 0.85 5.41
CA GLN A 150 9.56 2.11 5.98
C GLN A 150 8.75 2.91 4.95
N ILE A 151 7.83 3.77 5.42
CA ILE A 151 7.15 4.73 4.57
C ILE A 151 7.55 6.14 5.01
N VAL A 152 8.06 6.92 4.06
CA VAL A 152 8.36 8.34 4.24
C VAL A 152 7.32 9.17 3.51
N VAL A 153 6.70 10.09 4.24
CA VAL A 153 5.73 11.05 3.72
C VAL A 153 6.42 12.41 3.61
N ALA A 154 6.43 12.97 2.40
CA ALA A 154 7.09 14.26 2.14
C ALA A 154 6.33 15.45 2.75
N ASN A 155 5.06 15.26 3.11
CA ASN A 155 4.19 16.26 3.75
C ASN A 155 4.00 17.55 2.92
N GLN A 156 3.88 17.40 1.62
CA GLN A 156 3.61 18.52 0.73
C GLN A 156 2.09 18.77 0.66
N GLU A 157 1.60 19.63 1.53
CA GLU A 157 0.17 19.97 1.66
C GLU A 157 -0.46 20.51 0.35
N SER A 158 0.35 21.17 -0.50
CA SER A 158 -0.08 21.72 -1.79
C SER A 158 -0.50 20.66 -2.81
N LEU A 159 -0.26 19.39 -2.55
CA LEU A 159 -0.52 18.28 -3.48
C LEU A 159 -1.72 17.40 -3.07
N SER A 160 -2.53 17.82 -2.10
CA SER A 160 -3.78 17.14 -1.72
C SER A 160 -4.98 17.90 -2.28
N PRO A 161 -5.57 17.52 -3.43
CA PRO A 161 -6.72 18.21 -3.98
C PRO A 161 -7.95 18.02 -3.08
N GLN A 162 -8.56 19.12 -2.66
CA GLN A 162 -9.83 19.11 -1.94
C GLN A 162 -10.93 18.39 -2.75
N GLN A 163 -10.87 18.46 -4.07
CA GLN A 163 -11.78 17.75 -4.97
C GLN A 163 -11.77 16.25 -4.78
N GLU A 164 -10.60 15.62 -4.62
CA GLU A 164 -10.53 14.18 -4.37
C GLU A 164 -11.23 13.78 -3.06
N LEU A 165 -11.12 14.62 -2.01
CA LEU A 165 -11.81 14.36 -0.75
C LEU A 165 -13.33 14.38 -0.92
N VAL A 166 -13.85 15.31 -1.71
CA VAL A 166 -15.28 15.40 -2.01
C VAL A 166 -15.74 14.19 -2.84
N GLU A 167 -14.99 13.80 -3.87
CA GLU A 167 -15.29 12.61 -4.67
C GLU A 167 -15.30 11.32 -3.84
N ASP A 168 -14.33 11.17 -2.95
CA ASP A 168 -14.25 10.02 -2.02
C ASP A 168 -15.42 10.00 -1.03
N LEU A 169 -15.79 11.15 -0.46
CA LEU A 169 -16.94 11.29 0.42
C LEU A 169 -18.25 10.93 -0.33
N MET A 170 -18.39 11.40 -1.56
CA MET A 170 -19.52 11.07 -2.40
C MET A 170 -19.59 9.57 -2.73
N ALA A 171 -18.46 8.92 -2.96
CA ALA A 171 -18.41 7.47 -3.17
C ALA A 171 -18.85 6.68 -1.93
N ILE A 172 -18.46 7.13 -0.73
CA ILE A 172 -18.90 6.54 0.54
C ILE A 172 -20.41 6.72 0.72
N ILE A 173 -20.92 7.94 0.60
CA ILE A 173 -22.35 8.25 0.70
C ILE A 173 -23.14 7.42 -0.31
N HIS A 174 -22.63 7.27 -1.53
CA HIS A 174 -23.25 6.45 -2.55
C HIS A 174 -23.34 4.97 -2.13
N CYS A 175 -22.28 4.41 -1.59
CA CYS A 175 -22.26 3.02 -1.13
C CYS A 175 -23.31 2.76 -0.04
N PHE A 176 -23.41 3.65 0.94
CA PHE A 176 -24.41 3.54 2.01
C PHE A 176 -25.83 3.77 1.50
N SER A 177 -26.02 4.75 0.64
CA SER A 177 -27.35 5.08 0.09
C SER A 177 -27.91 3.97 -0.81
N CYS A 178 -27.07 3.30 -1.61
CA CYS A 178 -27.50 2.16 -2.40
C CYS A 178 -27.98 0.99 -1.56
N ARG A 179 -27.44 0.80 -0.35
CA ARG A 179 -27.90 -0.22 0.60
C ARG A 179 -29.22 0.12 1.28
N LEU A 180 -29.48 1.42 1.52
CA LEU A 180 -30.67 1.86 2.27
C LEU A 180 -31.91 2.03 1.40
N TYR A 181 -31.80 2.39 0.14
CA TYR A 181 -32.94 2.84 -0.66
C TYR A 181 -33.22 2.08 -1.97
N GLY A 182 -32.51 1.02 -2.29
CA GLY A 182 -32.73 0.25 -3.52
C GLY A 182 -32.53 1.05 -4.83
N ALA A 183 -32.00 0.40 -5.84
CA ALA A 183 -31.36 1.02 -6.99
C ALA A 183 -32.24 1.90 -7.94
N ARG A 184 -33.56 1.99 -7.81
CA ARG A 184 -34.43 2.60 -8.84
C ARG A 184 -34.94 4.02 -8.56
N SER A 185 -35.12 4.43 -7.34
CA SER A 185 -35.66 5.76 -6.99
C SER A 185 -34.58 6.83 -6.89
N TYR A 186 -33.37 6.43 -6.57
CA TYR A 186 -32.29 7.30 -6.11
C TYR A 186 -31.57 8.14 -7.18
N ARG A 187 -31.68 7.78 -8.45
CA ARG A 187 -30.88 8.44 -9.52
C ARG A 187 -31.29 9.90 -9.79
N LYS A 188 -32.59 10.22 -9.69
CA LYS A 188 -33.09 11.58 -9.94
C LYS A 188 -32.84 12.54 -8.76
N ASP A 189 -33.03 12.04 -7.54
CA ASP A 189 -32.82 12.86 -6.33
C ASP A 189 -31.35 13.15 -6.08
N LYS A 190 -30.48 12.27 -6.56
CA LYS A 190 -29.04 12.36 -6.45
C LYS A 190 -28.42 13.47 -7.30
N GLU A 191 -28.88 13.63 -8.55
CA GLU A 191 -28.40 14.72 -9.41
C GLU A 191 -28.80 16.09 -8.85
N LYS A 192 -29.94 16.17 -8.19
CA LYS A 192 -30.42 17.38 -7.51
C LYS A 192 -29.58 17.69 -6.26
N ALA A 193 -29.36 16.72 -5.39
CA ALA A 193 -28.55 16.89 -4.18
C ALA A 193 -27.08 17.21 -4.48
N ILE A 194 -26.51 16.62 -5.55
CA ILE A 194 -25.17 16.92 -5.99
C ILE A 194 -25.04 18.36 -6.49
N ARG A 195 -26.03 18.85 -7.24
CA ARG A 195 -26.05 20.25 -7.67
C ARG A 195 -26.16 21.20 -6.48
N GLU A 196 -27.02 20.90 -5.52
CA GLU A 196 -27.18 21.71 -4.30
C GLU A 196 -25.89 21.76 -3.45
N ILE A 197 -25.10 20.67 -3.40
CA ILE A 197 -23.82 20.63 -2.68
C ILE A 197 -22.71 21.38 -3.45
N LEU A 198 -22.72 21.32 -4.77
CA LEU A 198 -21.74 22.03 -5.61
C LEU A 198 -21.98 23.55 -5.63
N ASP A 199 -23.22 24.00 -5.39
CA ASP A 199 -23.59 25.42 -5.26
C ASP A 199 -23.37 25.99 -3.84
N ILE A 200 -22.89 25.19 -2.88
CA ILE A 200 -22.57 25.67 -1.52
C ILE A 200 -21.29 26.51 -1.56
N PRO A 201 -21.32 27.79 -1.14
CA PRO A 201 -20.12 28.63 -1.07
C PRO A 201 -19.04 28.01 -0.16
N PRO A 202 -17.75 28.18 -0.48
CA PRO A 202 -16.63 27.61 0.30
C PRO A 202 -16.67 27.92 1.79
N GLU A 203 -17.20 29.08 2.17
CA GLU A 203 -17.35 29.54 3.54
C GLU A 203 -18.33 28.69 4.39
N THR A 204 -19.30 28.04 3.73
CA THR A 204 -20.29 27.19 4.40
C THR A 204 -19.72 25.81 4.66
N LEU A 205 -18.84 25.31 3.79
CA LEU A 205 -18.12 24.05 3.98
C LEU A 205 -17.16 24.12 5.19
N LEU A 206 -16.50 25.26 5.39
CA LEU A 206 -15.63 25.48 6.55
C LEU A 206 -16.40 25.45 7.88
N LYS A 207 -17.63 25.98 7.90
CA LYS A 207 -18.50 25.96 9.09
C LYS A 207 -19.02 24.56 9.41
N LEU A 208 -19.21 23.71 8.40
CA LEU A 208 -19.60 22.30 8.58
C LEU A 208 -18.43 21.45 9.10
N GLN A 209 -17.20 21.70 8.63
CA GLN A 209 -16.00 21.02 9.15
C GLN A 209 -15.77 21.26 10.65
N ASN A 210 -16.02 22.48 11.13
CA ASN A 210 -15.87 22.84 12.56
C ASN A 210 -17.00 22.28 13.46
N LYS A 211 -18.08 21.73 12.89
CA LYS A 211 -19.17 21.09 13.64
C LYS A 211 -19.06 19.57 13.76
N ILE A 212 -18.12 18.94 13.03
CA ILE A 212 -17.92 17.47 13.00
C ILE A 212 -16.69 17.05 13.86
N GLN A 213 -16.05 17.99 14.55
CA GLN A 213 -15.07 17.67 15.59
C GLN A 213 -15.80 17.31 16.90
N PHE A 214 -16.23 16.05 16.99
CA PHE A 214 -16.48 15.33 18.23
C PHE A 214 -15.82 13.96 18.16
#